data_e2ad1e0996bd6079391ae1e48c0ea31e
#
_entry.id   e2ad1e0996bd6079391ae1e48c0ea31e
#
_cell.length_a   1.000
_cell.length_b   1.000
_cell.length_c   1.000
_cell.angle_alpha   90.00
_cell.angle_beta   90.00
_cell.angle_gamma   90.00
#
_symmetry.space_group_name_H-M   'P 1'
#
loop_
_entity.id
_entity.type
_entity.pdbx_description
1 polymer ?
#
loop_
_entity_poly.entity_id
_entity_poly.type
_entity_poly.pdbx_seq_one_letter_code
_entity_poly.pdbx_strand_id
1 'polypeptide(L)'
;MSVLIALTISIGLLAVVATWLFLGPLAAFHMQIWQAFVAWASFFHNGGKTDGLVKTVVCMVFGAVVGMGSVMIIGPLGGLGALAAPVAVGIGAAVLVLGAHLPFLAAIPSSVYGFATVAGLILLGKDMTPTAAIVPTILSIIVGAAFGWVSEQLAGVMTKK
;
A
#
# COMPACT_ATOMS: atom_id res chain seq x y z
N MET A 1 -20.79 -3.14 23.09
CA MET A 1 -19.45 -2.55 23.24
C MET A 1 -19.35 -1.33 22.32
N SER A 2 -18.55 -0.29 22.63
CA SER A 2 -18.37 0.83 21.71
C SER A 2 -17.56 0.39 20.47
N VAL A 3 -17.79 1.04 19.32
CA VAL A 3 -17.08 0.74 18.07
C VAL A 3 -15.55 0.91 18.25
N LEU A 4 -15.12 1.93 18.98
CA LEU A 4 -13.71 2.19 19.24
C LEU A 4 -13.04 1.04 20.01
N ILE A 5 -13.69 0.53 21.08
CA ILE A 5 -13.16 -0.60 21.85
C ILE A 5 -13.12 -1.86 21.00
N ALA A 6 -14.16 -2.11 20.18
CA ALA A 6 -14.21 -3.25 19.28
C ALA A 6 -13.06 -3.21 18.24
N LEU A 7 -12.81 -2.04 17.63
CA LEU A 7 -11.67 -1.84 16.73
C LEU A 7 -10.33 -1.98 17.45
N THR A 8 -10.20 -1.46 18.67
CA THR A 8 -8.96 -1.61 19.48
C THR A 8 -8.61 -3.08 19.64
N ILE A 9 -9.59 -3.91 20.00
CA ILE A 9 -9.38 -5.35 20.22
C ILE A 9 -9.08 -6.05 18.87
N SER A 10 -9.93 -5.85 17.86
CA SER A 10 -9.78 -6.53 16.56
C SER A 10 -8.48 -6.17 15.86
N ILE A 11 -8.13 -4.88 15.78
CA ILE A 11 -6.89 -4.42 15.14
C ILE A 11 -5.68 -4.90 15.95
N GLY A 12 -5.71 -4.79 17.28
CA GLY A 12 -4.60 -5.23 18.14
C GLY A 12 -4.29 -6.72 17.98
N LEU A 13 -5.31 -7.58 18.03
CA LEU A 13 -5.12 -9.02 17.85
C LEU A 13 -4.66 -9.38 16.44
N LEU A 14 -5.28 -8.77 15.42
CA LEU A 14 -4.90 -9.02 14.03
C LEU A 14 -3.51 -8.46 13.69
N ALA A 15 -3.05 -7.39 14.34
CA ALA A 15 -1.69 -6.89 14.16
C ALA A 15 -0.63 -7.89 14.66
N VAL A 16 -0.91 -8.63 15.75
CA VAL A 16 -0.04 -9.74 16.19
C VAL A 16 0.03 -10.81 15.11
N VAL A 17 -1.13 -11.25 14.58
CA VAL A 17 -1.20 -12.27 13.54
C VAL A 17 -0.50 -11.81 12.26
N ALA A 18 -0.78 -10.59 11.79
CA ALA A 18 -0.15 -10.02 10.60
C ALA A 18 1.38 -9.96 10.75
N THR A 19 1.87 -9.44 11.89
CA THR A 19 3.30 -9.34 12.13
C THR A 19 3.96 -10.72 12.14
N TRP A 20 3.35 -11.70 12.81
CA TRP A 20 3.86 -13.07 12.82
C TRP A 20 3.90 -13.68 11.41
N LEU A 21 2.85 -13.49 10.60
CA LEU A 21 2.83 -13.98 9.22
C LEU A 21 3.93 -13.36 8.35
N PHE A 22 4.10 -12.04 8.42
CA PHE A 22 5.06 -11.33 7.57
C PHE A 22 6.51 -11.51 8.00
N LEU A 23 6.78 -11.66 9.29
CA LEU A 23 8.15 -11.97 9.79
C LEU A 23 8.48 -13.47 9.72
N GLY A 24 7.48 -14.33 9.52
CA GLY A 24 7.60 -15.77 9.39
C GLY A 24 7.38 -16.24 7.94
N PRO A 25 6.26 -16.97 7.67
CA PRO A 25 6.07 -17.65 6.39
C PRO A 25 6.05 -16.73 5.15
N LEU A 26 5.57 -15.49 5.28
CA LEU A 26 5.51 -14.56 4.15
C LEU A 26 6.85 -13.85 3.87
N ALA A 27 7.82 -13.90 4.78
CA ALA A 27 9.16 -13.35 4.58
C ALA A 27 9.88 -13.99 3.38
N ALA A 28 9.63 -15.28 3.12
CA ALA A 28 10.18 -16.00 1.98
C ALA A 28 9.75 -15.43 0.61
N PHE A 29 8.64 -14.70 0.57
CA PHE A 29 8.13 -14.01 -0.62
C PHE A 29 8.55 -12.54 -0.69
N HIS A 30 9.48 -12.10 0.16
CA HIS A 30 9.94 -10.71 0.29
C HIS A 30 8.82 -9.70 0.62
N MET A 31 7.68 -10.18 1.12
CA MET A 31 6.56 -9.34 1.55
C MET A 31 6.93 -8.52 2.79
N GLN A 32 6.45 -7.28 2.85
CA GLN A 32 6.83 -6.32 3.88
C GLN A 32 5.64 -5.95 4.77
N ILE A 33 5.77 -6.20 6.08
CA ILE A 33 4.71 -5.88 7.05
C ILE A 33 4.33 -4.39 7.06
N TRP A 34 5.31 -3.49 6.91
CA TRP A 34 5.05 -2.07 6.88
C TRP A 34 4.19 -1.64 5.68
N GLN A 35 4.37 -2.27 4.49
CA GLN A 35 3.51 -2.04 3.32
C GLN A 35 2.07 -2.53 3.60
N ALA A 36 1.92 -3.66 4.27
CA ALA A 36 0.63 -4.18 4.67
C ALA A 36 -0.08 -3.24 5.67
N PHE A 37 0.64 -2.69 6.64
CA PHE A 37 0.06 -1.70 7.55
C PHE A 37 -0.36 -0.41 6.85
N VAL A 38 0.39 0.06 5.86
CA VAL A 38 -0.02 1.21 5.03
C VAL A 38 -1.29 0.90 4.25
N ALA A 39 -1.41 -0.30 3.68
CA ALA A 39 -2.62 -0.74 2.97
C ALA A 39 -3.82 -0.90 3.92
N TRP A 40 -3.60 -1.41 5.13
CA TRP A 40 -4.63 -1.49 6.18
C TRP A 40 -5.12 -0.09 6.59
N ALA A 41 -4.22 0.86 6.78
CA ALA A 41 -4.57 2.26 7.04
C ALA A 41 -5.35 2.88 5.87
N SER A 42 -4.91 2.62 4.63
CA SER A 42 -5.59 3.05 3.41
C SER A 42 -7.04 2.54 3.34
N PHE A 43 -7.30 1.31 3.77
CA PHE A 43 -8.64 0.74 3.84
C PHE A 43 -9.58 1.61 4.70
N PHE A 44 -9.16 1.99 5.90
CA PHE A 44 -9.95 2.87 6.76
C PHE A 44 -10.02 4.29 6.22
N HIS A 45 -8.95 4.80 5.62
CA HIS A 45 -8.94 6.10 4.96
C HIS A 45 -10.01 6.19 3.85
N ASN A 46 -10.24 5.11 3.12
CA ASN A 46 -11.27 5.02 2.08
C ASN A 46 -12.68 4.72 2.62
N GLY A 47 -12.88 4.78 3.94
CA GLY A 47 -14.17 4.62 4.58
C GLY A 47 -14.58 3.18 4.89
N GLY A 48 -13.65 2.23 4.79
CA GLY A 48 -13.92 0.83 5.12
C GLY A 48 -14.85 0.13 4.13
N LYS A 49 -15.46 -0.97 4.56
CA LYS A 49 -16.42 -1.78 3.79
C LYS A 49 -15.80 -2.34 2.49
N THR A 50 -16.61 -2.97 1.66
CA THR A 50 -16.15 -3.52 0.37
C THR A 50 -15.66 -2.42 -0.58
N ASP A 51 -16.29 -1.26 -0.57
CA ASP A 51 -15.91 -0.13 -1.41
C ASP A 51 -14.50 0.40 -1.03
N GLY A 52 -14.23 0.56 0.27
CA GLY A 52 -12.90 0.93 0.78
C GLY A 52 -11.83 -0.11 0.46
N LEU A 53 -12.18 -1.41 0.53
CA LEU A 53 -11.28 -2.50 0.14
C LEU A 53 -10.88 -2.40 -1.34
N VAL A 54 -11.87 -2.27 -2.23
CA VAL A 54 -11.64 -2.19 -3.68
C VAL A 54 -10.83 -0.95 -4.03
N LYS A 55 -11.20 0.23 -3.51
CA LYS A 55 -10.47 1.48 -3.72
C LYS A 55 -9.02 1.38 -3.25
N THR A 56 -8.79 0.81 -2.07
CA THR A 56 -7.44 0.62 -1.53
C THR A 56 -6.60 -0.23 -2.46
N VAL A 57 -7.07 -1.43 -2.81
CA VAL A 57 -6.29 -2.34 -3.65
C VAL A 57 -6.03 -1.73 -5.03
N VAL A 58 -7.07 -1.23 -5.71
CA VAL A 58 -6.94 -0.69 -7.06
C VAL A 58 -6.03 0.53 -7.12
N CYS A 59 -6.25 1.51 -6.23
CA CYS A 59 -5.45 2.73 -6.25
C CYS A 59 -4.01 2.50 -5.77
N MET A 60 -3.78 1.67 -4.73
CA MET A 60 -2.43 1.38 -4.28
C MET A 60 -1.65 0.56 -5.30
N VAL A 61 -2.27 -0.41 -5.98
CA VAL A 61 -1.60 -1.17 -7.06
C VAL A 61 -1.25 -0.25 -8.23
N PHE A 62 -2.16 0.63 -8.65
CA PHE A 62 -1.85 1.66 -9.65
C PHE A 62 -0.67 2.52 -9.21
N GLY A 63 -0.69 3.01 -7.97
CA GLY A 63 0.41 3.79 -7.39
C GLY A 63 1.75 3.04 -7.36
N ALA A 64 1.73 1.75 -7.01
CA ALA A 64 2.93 0.92 -7.01
C ALA A 64 3.51 0.75 -8.43
N VAL A 65 2.68 0.54 -9.43
CA VAL A 65 3.13 0.45 -10.84
C VAL A 65 3.75 1.77 -11.31
N VAL A 66 3.10 2.91 -11.02
CA VAL A 66 3.63 4.24 -11.36
C VAL A 66 4.93 4.52 -10.59
N GLY A 67 5.00 4.15 -9.31
CA GLY A 67 6.21 4.32 -8.49
C GLY A 67 7.39 3.50 -9.01
N MET A 68 7.15 2.24 -9.37
CA MET A 68 8.16 1.41 -10.04
C MET A 68 8.66 2.06 -11.32
N GLY A 69 7.76 2.52 -12.19
CA GLY A 69 8.10 3.21 -13.44
C GLY A 69 8.92 4.48 -13.18
N SER A 70 8.55 5.26 -12.15
CA SER A 70 9.29 6.47 -11.77
C SER A 70 10.73 6.16 -11.34
N VAL A 71 10.95 5.09 -10.58
CA VAL A 71 12.33 4.68 -10.22
C VAL A 71 13.10 4.21 -11.45
N MET A 72 12.45 3.48 -12.37
CA MET A 72 13.10 2.99 -13.59
C MET A 72 13.58 4.10 -14.53
N ILE A 73 12.90 5.24 -14.58
CA ILE A 73 13.31 6.36 -15.46
C ILE A 73 14.42 7.23 -14.85
N ILE A 74 14.83 7.03 -13.60
CA ILE A 74 15.95 7.79 -12.98
C ILE A 74 17.23 7.59 -13.80
N GLY A 75 17.55 6.36 -14.20
CA GLY A 75 18.73 6.06 -15.00
C GLY A 75 18.75 6.80 -16.34
N PRO A 76 17.73 6.70 -17.20
CA PRO A 76 17.58 7.46 -18.43
C PRO A 76 17.69 8.99 -18.24
N LEU A 77 17.25 9.52 -17.09
CA LEU A 77 17.36 10.93 -16.73
C LEU A 77 18.73 11.32 -16.16
N GLY A 78 19.71 10.42 -16.13
CA GLY A 78 21.03 10.64 -15.52
C GLY A 78 21.76 11.88 -16.00
N GLY A 79 21.49 12.35 -17.23
CA GLY A 79 22.00 13.64 -17.74
C GLY A 79 21.60 14.88 -16.93
N LEU A 80 20.57 14.78 -16.09
CA LEU A 80 20.13 15.83 -15.17
C LEU A 80 20.90 15.83 -13.84
N GLY A 81 21.85 14.92 -13.64
CA GLY A 81 22.62 14.81 -12.41
C GLY A 81 21.74 14.66 -11.18
N ALA A 82 21.90 15.50 -10.16
CA ALA A 82 21.13 15.45 -8.92
C ALA A 82 19.60 15.67 -9.10
N LEU A 83 19.15 16.19 -10.23
CA LEU A 83 17.73 16.41 -10.51
C LEU A 83 17.05 15.19 -11.13
N ALA A 84 17.76 14.13 -11.51
CA ALA A 84 17.18 12.96 -12.15
C ALA A 84 16.07 12.31 -11.29
N ALA A 85 16.35 12.03 -10.02
CA ALA A 85 15.37 11.44 -9.11
C ALA A 85 14.20 12.38 -8.76
N PRO A 86 14.44 13.66 -8.39
CA PRO A 86 13.34 14.62 -8.20
C PRO A 86 12.40 14.74 -9.40
N VAL A 87 12.95 14.83 -10.62
CA VAL A 87 12.14 14.93 -11.85
C VAL A 87 11.35 13.65 -12.09
N ALA A 88 11.96 12.48 -11.93
CA ALA A 88 11.28 11.19 -12.07
C ALA A 88 10.09 11.05 -11.09
N VAL A 89 10.29 11.44 -9.82
CA VAL A 89 9.23 11.45 -8.80
C VAL A 89 8.13 12.46 -9.16
N GLY A 90 8.49 13.65 -9.62
CA GLY A 90 7.54 14.68 -10.06
C GLY A 90 6.66 14.20 -11.22
N ILE A 91 7.25 13.54 -12.22
CA ILE A 91 6.51 12.92 -13.33
C ILE A 91 5.53 11.87 -12.79
N GLY A 92 5.99 10.96 -11.92
CA GLY A 92 5.13 9.95 -11.33
C GLY A 92 3.98 10.55 -10.51
N ALA A 93 4.25 11.56 -9.70
CA ALA A 93 3.22 12.26 -8.93
C ALA A 93 2.16 12.90 -9.84
N ALA A 94 2.58 13.51 -10.97
CA ALA A 94 1.65 14.04 -11.96
C ALA A 94 0.77 12.94 -12.58
N VAL A 95 1.35 11.78 -12.90
CA VAL A 95 0.61 10.61 -13.43
C VAL A 95 -0.41 10.10 -12.42
N LEU A 96 -0.09 10.06 -11.11
CA LEU A 96 -1.06 9.66 -10.08
C LEU A 96 -2.29 10.58 -10.06
N VAL A 97 -2.06 11.89 -10.13
CA VAL A 97 -3.17 12.88 -10.11
C VAL A 97 -3.97 12.80 -11.42
N LEU A 98 -3.33 12.68 -12.56
CA LEU A 98 -4.00 12.49 -13.84
C LEU A 98 -4.83 11.18 -13.87
N GLY A 99 -4.35 10.12 -13.23
CA GLY A 99 -5.11 8.87 -13.09
C GLY A 99 -6.46 9.05 -12.39
N ALA A 100 -6.59 10.03 -11.49
CA ALA A 100 -7.82 10.31 -10.78
C ALA A 100 -8.99 10.83 -11.65
N HIS A 101 -8.75 11.17 -12.92
CA HIS A 101 -9.81 11.38 -13.90
C HIS A 101 -10.62 10.09 -14.17
N LEU A 102 -10.05 8.93 -13.88
CA LEU A 102 -10.75 7.65 -13.93
C LEU A 102 -11.43 7.41 -12.57
N PRO A 103 -12.76 7.22 -12.51
CA PRO A 103 -13.49 7.12 -11.23
C PRO A 103 -12.96 6.02 -10.28
N PHE A 104 -12.46 4.91 -10.84
CA PHE A 104 -11.91 3.80 -10.05
C PHE A 104 -10.49 4.08 -9.51
N LEU A 105 -9.81 5.17 -9.94
CA LEU A 105 -8.53 5.64 -9.44
C LEU A 105 -8.64 6.96 -8.66
N ALA A 106 -9.85 7.40 -8.32
CA ALA A 106 -10.09 8.70 -7.71
C ALA A 106 -9.52 8.85 -6.29
N ALA A 107 -9.14 7.76 -5.61
CA ALA A 107 -8.53 7.82 -4.28
C ALA A 107 -7.02 8.14 -4.38
N ILE A 108 -6.70 9.41 -4.73
CA ILE A 108 -5.32 9.90 -4.89
C ILE A 108 -4.42 9.55 -3.69
N PRO A 109 -4.82 9.73 -2.41
CA PRO A 109 -3.96 9.36 -1.28
C PRO A 109 -3.55 7.89 -1.31
N SER A 110 -4.45 6.98 -1.67
CA SER A 110 -4.15 5.54 -1.79
C SER A 110 -3.14 5.27 -2.91
N SER A 111 -3.24 5.97 -4.05
CA SER A 111 -2.25 5.88 -5.12
C SER A 111 -0.87 6.38 -4.65
N VAL A 112 -0.82 7.46 -3.87
CA VAL A 112 0.43 7.96 -3.27
C VAL A 112 1.01 6.94 -2.29
N TYR A 113 0.19 6.28 -1.47
CA TYR A 113 0.66 5.22 -0.56
C TYR A 113 1.26 4.04 -1.34
N GLY A 114 0.62 3.61 -2.43
CA GLY A 114 1.16 2.56 -3.30
C GLY A 114 2.50 2.94 -3.93
N PHE A 115 2.60 4.17 -4.45
CA PHE A 115 3.85 4.73 -4.98
C PHE A 115 4.97 4.71 -3.92
N ALA A 116 4.69 5.27 -2.74
CA ALA A 116 5.66 5.38 -1.67
C ALA A 116 6.12 3.99 -1.18
N THR A 117 5.22 3.01 -1.12
CA THR A 117 5.55 1.67 -0.64
C THR A 117 6.49 0.94 -1.60
N VAL A 118 6.28 0.98 -2.91
CA VAL A 118 7.19 0.34 -3.86
C VAL A 118 8.52 1.09 -3.96
N ALA A 119 8.49 2.43 -4.03
CA ALA A 119 9.70 3.24 -4.10
C ALA A 119 10.56 3.05 -2.85
N GLY A 120 9.95 3.02 -1.67
CA GLY A 120 10.64 2.74 -0.42
C GLY A 120 11.31 1.36 -0.41
N LEU A 121 10.64 0.32 -0.90
CA LEU A 121 11.23 -1.01 -0.99
C LEU A 121 12.42 -1.06 -1.95
N ILE A 122 12.34 -0.38 -3.12
CA ILE A 122 13.42 -0.34 -4.11
C ILE A 122 14.61 0.46 -3.59
N LEU A 123 14.36 1.64 -3.01
CA LEU A 123 15.42 2.58 -2.65
C LEU A 123 16.10 2.25 -1.31
N LEU A 124 15.39 1.58 -0.39
CA LEU A 124 15.89 1.26 0.95
C LEU A 124 16.17 -0.24 1.11
N GLY A 125 15.63 -1.09 0.24
CA GLY A 125 15.87 -2.52 0.23
C GLY A 125 17.26 -2.85 -0.34
N LYS A 126 18.00 -3.72 0.33
CA LYS A 126 19.26 -4.23 -0.20
C LYS A 126 18.97 -5.11 -1.41
N ASP A 127 19.62 -4.82 -2.52
CA ASP A 127 19.59 -5.62 -3.78
C ASP A 127 18.20 -5.80 -4.40
N MET A 128 17.25 -4.90 -4.09
CA MET A 128 15.89 -4.97 -4.60
C MET A 128 15.76 -4.16 -5.91
N THR A 129 15.67 -4.88 -7.03
CA THR A 129 15.42 -4.23 -8.33
C THR A 129 13.95 -3.79 -8.45
N PRO A 130 13.63 -2.78 -9.30
CA PRO A 130 12.24 -2.34 -9.51
C PRO A 130 11.30 -3.50 -9.89
N THR A 131 11.74 -4.38 -10.79
CA THR A 131 10.95 -5.54 -11.24
C THR A 131 10.80 -6.62 -10.17
N ALA A 132 11.78 -6.79 -9.29
CA ALA A 132 11.69 -7.72 -8.16
C ALA A 132 10.76 -7.20 -7.05
N ALA A 133 10.69 -5.89 -6.87
CA ALA A 133 9.92 -5.25 -5.79
C ALA A 133 8.40 -5.24 -6.04
N ILE A 134 7.95 -5.24 -7.30
CA ILE A 134 6.53 -4.99 -7.59
C ILE A 134 5.60 -6.09 -7.09
N VAL A 135 5.94 -7.36 -7.29
CA VAL A 135 5.10 -8.49 -6.87
C VAL A 135 4.97 -8.56 -5.35
N PRO A 136 6.08 -8.56 -4.55
CA PRO A 136 5.97 -8.51 -3.10
C PRO A 136 5.17 -7.32 -2.58
N THR A 137 5.31 -6.14 -3.20
CA THR A 137 4.53 -4.95 -2.84
C THR A 137 3.04 -5.15 -3.08
N ILE A 138 2.64 -5.64 -4.27
CA ILE A 138 1.23 -5.90 -4.59
C ILE A 138 0.63 -6.93 -3.62
N LEU A 139 1.34 -8.02 -3.33
CA LEU A 139 0.89 -9.03 -2.38
C LEU A 139 0.75 -8.46 -0.96
N SER A 140 1.71 -7.63 -0.52
CA SER A 140 1.64 -6.96 0.78
C SER A 140 0.43 -6.00 0.86
N ILE A 141 0.13 -5.26 -0.22
CA ILE A 141 -1.03 -4.38 -0.32
C ILE A 141 -2.33 -5.19 -0.18
N ILE A 142 -2.48 -6.27 -0.95
CA ILE A 142 -3.70 -7.10 -0.93
C ILE A 142 -3.93 -7.70 0.45
N VAL A 143 -2.89 -8.29 1.05
CA VAL A 143 -3.00 -8.91 2.38
C VAL A 143 -3.28 -7.85 3.44
N GLY A 144 -2.61 -6.69 3.40
CA GLY A 144 -2.86 -5.59 4.34
C GLY A 144 -4.28 -5.03 4.26
N ALA A 145 -4.79 -4.83 3.04
CA ALA A 145 -6.17 -4.40 2.83
C ALA A 145 -7.18 -5.44 3.32
N ALA A 146 -6.90 -6.75 3.13
CA ALA A 146 -7.71 -7.83 3.66
C ALA A 146 -7.74 -7.84 5.20
N PHE A 147 -6.60 -7.61 5.88
CA PHE A 147 -6.56 -7.42 7.33
C PHE A 147 -7.40 -6.23 7.79
N GLY A 148 -7.39 -5.12 7.03
CA GLY A 148 -8.28 -3.98 7.28
C GLY A 148 -9.74 -4.37 7.25
N TRP A 149 -10.16 -5.06 6.20
CA TRP A 149 -11.53 -5.54 6.04
C TRP A 149 -11.94 -6.53 7.14
N VAL A 150 -11.10 -7.52 7.45
CA VAL A 150 -11.36 -8.50 8.52
C VAL A 150 -11.48 -7.80 9.88
N SER A 151 -10.63 -6.82 10.18
CA SER A 151 -10.70 -6.08 11.45
C SER A 151 -12.01 -5.31 11.61
N GLU A 152 -12.53 -4.72 10.54
CA GLU A 152 -13.83 -4.06 10.53
C GLU A 152 -14.99 -5.06 10.75
N GLN A 153 -14.95 -6.21 10.05
CA GLN A 153 -15.98 -7.25 10.22
C GLN A 153 -16.02 -7.78 11.66
N LEU A 154 -14.87 -8.08 12.25
CA LEU A 154 -14.77 -8.53 13.63
C LEU A 154 -15.29 -7.48 14.62
N ALA A 155 -14.91 -6.22 14.43
CA ALA A 155 -15.43 -5.13 15.24
C ALA A 155 -16.95 -4.99 15.10
N GLY A 156 -17.48 -5.16 13.89
CA GLY A 156 -18.92 -5.15 13.62
C GLY A 156 -19.68 -6.25 14.37
N VAL A 157 -19.14 -7.45 14.44
CA VAL A 157 -19.74 -8.56 15.21
C VAL A 157 -19.75 -8.25 16.71
N MET A 158 -18.67 -7.67 17.25
CA MET A 158 -18.55 -7.33 18.68
C MET A 158 -19.43 -6.14 19.09
N THR A 159 -19.90 -5.33 18.16
CA THR A 159 -20.77 -4.16 18.43
C THR A 159 -22.26 -4.45 18.24
N LYS A 160 -22.62 -5.53 17.53
CA LYS A 160 -24.01 -5.97 17.42
C LYS A 160 -24.52 -6.38 18.81
N LYS A 161 -25.62 -5.76 19.23
CA LYS A 161 -26.43 -6.18 20.38
C LYS A 161 -27.49 -7.16 19.93
#